data_811c5c3d2e95e6677661f35fca78fd98
#
_entry.id   811c5c3d2e95e6677661f35fca78fd98
#
_cell.length_a   1.000
_cell.length_b   1.000
_cell.length_c   1.000
_cell.angle_alpha   90.00
_cell.angle_beta   90.00
_cell.angle_gamma   90.00
#
_symmetry.space_group_name_H-M   'P 1'
#
loop_
_entity.id
_entity.type
_entity.pdbx_description
1 polymer ?
#
loop_
_entity_poly.entity_id
_entity_poly.type
_entity_poly.pdbx_seq_one_letter_code
_entity_poly.pdbx_strand_id
1 'polypeptide(L)'
;MSKVNTTGLLRAEIRAMVRKARIRLTSTNYKKLEEVCQELKAITQKTGIKMTGPVPLPTKRLRVPVRKSPCGEGTATWDRWEMRIHKRLIDVDAEERVMRRIMRIRVPEEVHVTIELL
;
A
#
# COMPACT_ATOMS: atom_id res chain seq x y z
N MET A 1 9.40 32.22 30.91
CA MET A 1 8.69 32.28 29.61
C MET A 1 9.24 31.30 28.59
N SER A 2 10.53 31.23 28.44
CA SER A 2 11.16 30.34 27.48
C SER A 2 10.86 28.86 27.68
N LYS A 3 10.69 28.40 28.91
CA LYS A 3 10.42 26.99 29.23
C LYS A 3 9.11 26.47 28.66
N VAL A 4 8.04 27.27 28.73
CA VAL A 4 6.73 26.85 28.19
C VAL A 4 6.76 26.84 26.67
N ASN A 5 7.35 27.82 26.05
CA ASN A 5 7.48 27.90 24.62
C ASN A 5 8.43 26.82 24.10
N THR A 6 9.52 26.55 24.82
CA THR A 6 10.45 25.49 24.46
C THR A 6 9.79 24.11 24.51
N THR A 7 8.94 23.86 25.52
CA THR A 7 8.21 22.60 25.63
C THR A 7 7.20 22.45 24.48
N GLY A 8 6.51 23.52 24.13
CA GLY A 8 5.59 23.51 22.99
C GLY A 8 6.32 23.31 21.67
N LEU A 9 7.47 23.96 21.49
CA LEU A 9 8.32 23.79 20.32
C LEU A 9 8.87 22.37 20.22
N LEU A 10 9.32 21.79 21.34
CA LEU A 10 9.81 20.42 21.38
C LEU A 10 8.71 19.43 21.00
N ARG A 11 7.49 19.63 21.48
CA ARG A 11 6.35 18.79 21.07
C ARG A 11 6.02 18.94 19.59
N ALA A 12 6.10 20.16 19.07
CA ALA A 12 5.88 20.42 17.66
C ALA A 12 7.01 19.82 16.81
N GLU A 13 8.25 19.93 17.26
CA GLU A 13 9.39 19.31 16.60
C GLU A 13 9.33 17.80 16.65
N ILE A 14 8.93 17.21 17.79
CA ILE A 14 8.72 15.78 17.90
C ILE A 14 7.60 15.31 16.97
N ARG A 15 6.51 16.06 16.87
CA ARG A 15 5.44 15.78 15.91
C ARG A 15 5.92 15.92 14.47
N ALA A 16 6.76 16.91 14.19
CA ALA A 16 7.37 17.10 12.88
C ALA A 16 8.39 16.01 12.58
N MET A 17 9.05 15.50 13.61
CA MET A 17 9.98 14.37 13.49
C MET A 17 9.29 13.02 13.44
N VAL A 18 8.01 12.92 13.83
CA VAL A 18 7.23 11.68 13.65
C VAL A 18 7.13 11.44 12.16
N ARG A 19 7.93 10.50 11.73
CA ARG A 19 7.97 10.11 10.32
C ARG A 19 6.67 9.40 9.97
N LYS A 20 6.18 9.69 8.80
CA LYS A 20 5.07 8.94 8.26
C LYS A 20 5.60 7.70 7.55
N ALA A 21 4.90 6.61 7.74
CA ALA A 21 5.16 5.39 7.00
C ALA A 21 4.22 5.34 5.80
N ARG A 22 4.78 5.21 4.65
CA ARG A 22 4.02 5.03 3.42
C ARG A 22 3.98 3.57 3.07
N ILE A 23 2.79 3.01 3.05
CA ILE A 23 2.56 1.61 2.75
C ILE A 23 1.99 1.52 1.34
N ARG A 24 2.73 0.86 0.47
CA ARG A 24 2.29 0.59 -0.90
C ARG A 24 1.84 -0.86 -0.99
N LEU A 25 0.63 -1.07 -1.40
CA LEU A 25 0.05 -2.38 -1.61
C LEU A 25 -0.14 -2.59 -3.10
N THR A 26 0.37 -3.70 -3.60
CA THR A 26 0.27 -4.05 -5.00
C THR A 26 -0.23 -5.48 -5.12
N SER A 27 -1.26 -5.70 -5.92
CA SER A 27 -1.80 -7.03 -6.16
C SER A 27 -2.51 -7.11 -7.50
N THR A 28 -2.54 -8.31 -8.05
CA THR A 28 -3.36 -8.63 -9.21
C THR A 28 -4.79 -8.97 -8.81
N ASN A 29 -5.00 -9.36 -7.55
CA ASN A 29 -6.31 -9.70 -7.02
C ASN A 29 -6.88 -8.54 -6.21
N TYR A 30 -7.92 -7.93 -6.73
CA TYR A 30 -8.59 -6.79 -6.12
C TYR A 30 -9.18 -7.10 -4.74
N LYS A 31 -9.82 -8.27 -4.60
CA LYS A 31 -10.48 -8.65 -3.35
C LYS A 31 -9.50 -8.78 -2.19
N LYS A 32 -8.39 -9.47 -2.42
CA LYS A 32 -7.36 -9.66 -1.40
C LYS A 32 -6.68 -8.35 -1.04
N LEU A 33 -6.51 -7.46 -1.99
CA LEU A 33 -5.97 -6.13 -1.75
C LEU A 33 -6.89 -5.33 -0.82
N GLU A 34 -8.19 -5.37 -1.06
CA GLU A 34 -9.18 -4.71 -0.22
C GLU A 34 -9.22 -5.29 1.21
N GLU A 35 -9.11 -6.60 1.34
CA GLU A 35 -9.05 -7.26 2.65
C GLU A 35 -7.86 -6.76 3.47
N VAL A 36 -6.68 -6.68 2.87
CA VAL A 36 -5.48 -6.18 3.55
C VAL A 36 -5.67 -4.70 3.93
N CYS A 37 -6.25 -3.90 3.07
CA CYS A 37 -6.55 -2.50 3.37
C CYS A 37 -7.49 -2.37 4.57
N GLN A 38 -8.50 -3.20 4.65
CA GLN A 38 -9.45 -3.21 5.77
C GLN A 38 -8.79 -3.64 7.08
N GLU A 39 -7.91 -4.62 7.05
CA GLU A 39 -7.14 -5.05 8.22
C GLU A 39 -6.24 -3.92 8.73
N LEU A 40 -5.54 -3.23 7.84
CA LEU A 40 -4.72 -2.08 8.18
C LEU A 40 -5.56 -0.96 8.80
N LYS A 41 -6.71 -0.69 8.23
CA LYS A 41 -7.65 0.30 8.76
C LYS A 41 -8.14 -0.07 10.15
N ALA A 42 -8.46 -1.34 10.38
CA ALA A 42 -8.90 -1.82 11.68
C ALA A 42 -7.79 -1.66 12.74
N ILE A 43 -6.55 -1.95 12.40
CA ILE A 43 -5.41 -1.79 13.30
C ILE A 43 -5.21 -0.32 13.66
N THR A 44 -5.26 0.57 12.70
CA THR A 44 -5.10 2.00 12.94
C THR A 44 -6.23 2.58 13.79
N GLN A 45 -7.45 2.09 13.61
CA GLN A 45 -8.59 2.50 14.43
C GLN A 45 -8.45 2.04 15.87
N LYS A 46 -7.98 0.80 16.09
CA LYS A 46 -7.75 0.27 17.44
C LYS A 46 -6.67 1.02 18.20
N THR A 47 -5.64 1.45 17.50
CA THR A 47 -4.54 2.18 18.12
C THR A 47 -4.78 3.67 18.21
N GLY A 48 -5.86 4.18 17.62
CA GLY A 48 -6.20 5.59 17.63
C GLY A 48 -5.28 6.47 16.81
N ILE A 49 -4.53 5.90 15.87
CA ILE A 49 -3.58 6.63 15.04
C ILE A 49 -4.26 7.13 13.78
N LYS A 50 -3.86 8.32 13.39
CA LYS A 50 -4.38 8.94 12.19
C LYS A 50 -3.83 8.22 10.96
N MET A 51 -4.71 7.69 10.17
CA MET A 51 -4.42 7.07 8.90
C MET A 51 -5.03 7.90 7.77
N THR A 52 -4.21 8.24 6.80
CA THR A 52 -4.75 8.74 5.54
C THR A 52 -5.28 7.54 4.78
N GLY A 53 -6.57 7.57 4.45
CA GLY A 53 -7.28 6.43 3.87
C GLY A 53 -6.62 5.86 2.62
N PRO A 54 -6.96 4.62 2.27
CA PRO A 54 -6.36 4.01 1.10
C PRO A 54 -6.66 4.83 -0.16
N VAL A 55 -5.60 5.34 -0.77
CA VAL A 55 -5.71 6.09 -2.02
C VAL A 55 -5.55 5.11 -3.17
N PRO A 56 -6.56 4.94 -4.01
CA PRO A 56 -6.42 4.10 -5.19
C PRO A 56 -5.50 4.79 -6.20
N LEU A 57 -4.41 4.12 -6.51
CA LEU A 57 -3.54 4.56 -7.60
C LEU A 57 -4.06 4.01 -8.94
N PRO A 58 -3.69 4.62 -10.05
CA PRO A 58 -4.12 4.12 -11.36
C PRO A 58 -3.76 2.65 -11.56
N THR A 59 -4.73 1.87 -12.01
CA THR A 59 -4.53 0.46 -12.31
C THR A 59 -3.66 0.31 -13.54
N LYS A 60 -2.55 -0.39 -13.38
CA LYS A 60 -1.68 -0.68 -14.51
C LYS A 60 -2.20 -1.90 -15.25
N ARG A 61 -2.45 -1.73 -16.52
CA ARG A 61 -2.89 -2.81 -17.40
C ARG A 61 -1.73 -3.24 -18.29
N LEU A 62 -1.33 -4.47 -18.14
CA LEU A 62 -0.32 -5.09 -19.00
C LEU A 62 -1.05 -5.96 -20.01
N ARG A 63 -0.90 -5.63 -21.28
CA ARG A 63 -1.48 -6.41 -22.37
C ARG A 63 -0.36 -7.00 -23.18
N VAL A 64 -0.36 -8.31 -23.28
CA VAL A 64 0.61 -9.02 -24.10
C VAL A 64 -0.14 -9.77 -25.18
N PRO A 65 0.01 -9.40 -26.44
CA PRO A 65 -0.53 -10.20 -27.54
C PRO A 65 0.33 -11.44 -27.72
N VAL A 66 -0.30 -12.61 -27.59
CA VAL A 66 0.37 -13.90 -27.78
C VAL A 66 -0.27 -14.59 -28.98
N ARG A 67 0.59 -15.05 -29.90
CA ARG A 67 0.14 -15.80 -31.06
C ARG A 67 -0.27 -17.21 -30.62
N LYS A 68 -1.52 -17.59 -30.90
CA LYS A 68 -2.03 -18.91 -30.54
C LYS A 68 -1.41 -20.05 -31.33
N SER A 69 -1.06 -19.82 -32.59
CA SER A 69 -0.47 -20.82 -33.44
C SER A 69 0.98 -20.44 -33.80
N PRO A 70 1.98 -21.16 -33.28
CA PRO A 70 3.38 -20.85 -33.58
C PRO A 70 3.80 -21.31 -34.99
N CYS A 71 3.02 -22.15 -35.67
CA CYS A 71 3.40 -22.72 -36.97
C CYS A 71 3.21 -21.78 -38.16
N GLY A 72 2.49 -20.67 -38.00
CA GLY A 72 2.34 -19.66 -39.03
C GLY A 72 1.54 -20.06 -40.26
N GLU A 73 0.99 -21.24 -40.31
CA GLU A 73 0.12 -21.68 -41.38
C GLU A 73 -1.35 -21.33 -41.03
N GLY A 74 -2.00 -20.62 -41.93
CA GLY A 74 -3.39 -20.19 -41.74
C GLY A 74 -3.51 -18.83 -41.08
N THR A 75 -4.73 -18.50 -40.71
CA THR A 75 -5.03 -17.26 -40.02
C THR A 75 -4.36 -17.19 -38.64
N ALA A 76 -3.50 -16.21 -38.46
CA ALA A 76 -2.86 -15.99 -37.17
C ALA A 76 -3.90 -15.59 -36.12
N THR A 77 -4.22 -16.50 -35.22
CA THR A 77 -5.07 -16.22 -34.07
C THR A 77 -4.20 -15.69 -32.95
N TRP A 78 -4.52 -14.49 -32.48
CA TRP A 78 -3.83 -13.85 -31.40
C TRP A 78 -4.64 -13.94 -30.13
N ASP A 79 -4.00 -14.35 -29.06
CA ASP A 79 -4.59 -14.28 -27.73
C ASP A 79 -4.08 -13.02 -27.04
N ARG A 80 -4.98 -12.29 -26.40
CA ARG A 80 -4.61 -11.11 -25.64
C ARG A 80 -4.62 -11.46 -24.17
N TRP A 81 -3.44 -11.44 -23.57
CA TRP A 81 -3.29 -11.57 -22.15
C TRP A 81 -3.34 -10.20 -21.53
N GLU A 82 -4.24 -10.02 -20.58
CA GLU A 82 -4.37 -8.79 -19.82
C GLU A 82 -4.09 -9.08 -18.36
N MET A 83 -3.11 -8.38 -17.79
CA MET A 83 -2.82 -8.41 -16.38
C MET A 83 -3.14 -7.04 -15.80
N ARG A 84 -4.01 -6.99 -14.81
CA ARG A 84 -4.34 -5.77 -14.11
C ARG A 84 -3.65 -5.75 -12.76
N ILE A 85 -2.82 -4.73 -12.56
CA ILE A 85 -2.12 -4.54 -11.29
C ILE A 85 -2.80 -3.41 -10.56
N HIS A 86 -3.43 -3.73 -9.44
CA HIS A 86 -4.07 -2.77 -8.56
C HIS A 86 -3.09 -2.30 -7.52
N LYS A 87 -3.07 -1.00 -7.28
CA LYS A 87 -2.18 -0.37 -6.30
C LYS A 87 -2.98 0.46 -5.32
N ARG A 88 -2.59 0.40 -4.05
CA ARG A 88 -3.16 1.22 -3.00
C ARG A 88 -2.03 1.86 -2.20
N LEU A 89 -2.25 3.09 -1.78
CA LEU A 89 -1.31 3.86 -0.99
C LEU A 89 -1.96 4.22 0.34
N ILE A 90 -1.27 3.92 1.42
CA ILE A 90 -1.72 4.23 2.77
C ILE A 90 -0.59 4.95 3.50
N ASP A 91 -0.88 6.13 4.04
CA ASP A 91 0.05 6.86 4.88
C ASP A 91 -0.40 6.76 6.33
N VAL A 92 0.48 6.31 7.19
CA VAL A 92 0.23 6.11 8.62
C VAL A 92 1.35 6.78 9.41
N ASP A 93 1.02 7.33 10.56
CA ASP A 93 2.06 7.81 11.46
C ASP A 93 2.93 6.64 11.93
N ALA A 94 4.24 6.77 11.76
CA ALA A 94 5.19 5.72 12.10
C ALA A 94 5.44 5.65 13.59
N GLU A 95 4.44 5.21 14.33
CA GLU A 95 4.57 4.90 15.74
C GLU A 95 5.00 3.44 15.91
N GLU A 96 5.92 3.21 16.83
CA GLU A 96 6.52 1.89 17.02
C GLU A 96 5.50 0.77 17.25
N ARG A 97 4.49 1.03 18.07
CA ARG A 97 3.41 0.05 18.34
C ARG A 97 2.65 -0.32 17.08
N VAL A 98 2.33 0.67 16.27
CA VAL A 98 1.58 0.46 15.04
C VAL A 98 2.41 -0.29 14.02
N MET A 99 3.66 0.09 13.88
CA MET A 99 4.56 -0.56 12.93
C MET A 99 4.76 -2.04 13.28
N ARG A 100 4.85 -2.37 14.56
CA ARG A 100 4.93 -3.77 15.00
C ARG A 100 3.69 -4.56 14.63
N ARG A 101 2.51 -3.99 14.82
CA ARG A 101 1.25 -4.65 14.46
C ARG A 101 1.09 -4.80 12.95
N ILE A 102 1.49 -3.79 12.20
CA ILE A 102 1.43 -3.83 10.73
C ILE A 102 2.37 -4.93 10.20
N MET A 103 3.55 -5.07 10.77
CA MET A 103 4.50 -6.11 10.38
C MET A 103 4.04 -7.52 10.71
N ARG A 104 3.13 -7.67 11.68
CA ARG A 104 2.57 -8.98 12.07
C ARG A 104 1.38 -9.41 11.23
N ILE A 105 0.87 -8.57 10.38
CA ILE A 105 -0.28 -8.91 9.54
C ILE A 105 0.13 -10.01 8.57
N ARG A 106 -0.73 -11.01 8.45
CA ARG A 106 -0.58 -12.02 7.42
C ARG A 106 -1.02 -11.44 6.09
N VAL A 107 -0.07 -11.30 5.22
CA VAL A 107 -0.31 -10.81 3.87
C VAL A 107 -0.41 -12.02 2.95
N PRO A 108 -1.49 -12.13 2.16
CA PRO A 108 -1.56 -13.19 1.14
C PRO A 108 -0.39 -13.09 0.17
N GLU A 109 0.04 -14.22 -0.36
CA GLU A 109 1.17 -14.25 -1.31
C GLU A 109 0.95 -13.40 -2.55
N GLU A 110 -0.31 -13.21 -2.91
CA GLU A 110 -0.68 -12.40 -4.07
C GLU A 110 -0.52 -10.90 -3.87
N VAL A 111 -0.40 -10.45 -2.61
CA VAL A 111 -0.27 -9.04 -2.28
C VAL A 111 1.16 -8.73 -1.90
N HIS A 112 1.75 -7.76 -2.58
CA HIS A 112 3.06 -7.22 -2.23
C HIS A 112 2.90 -5.97 -1.39
N VAL A 113 3.55 -5.95 -0.25
CA VAL A 113 3.54 -4.82 0.67
C VAL A 113 4.92 -4.22 0.74
N THR A 114 5.01 -2.95 0.45
CA THR A 114 6.24 -2.18 0.57
C THR A 114 6.02 -1.07 1.59
N ILE A 115 6.85 -1.03 2.61
CA ILE A 115 6.79 -0.02 3.65
C ILE A 115 7.99 0.89 3.50
N GLU A 116 7.72 2.17 3.33
CA GLU A 116 8.74 3.20 3.20
C GLU A 116 8.58 4.21 4.34
N LEU A 117 9.66 4.48 5.05
CA LEU A 117 9.69 5.52 6.07
C LEU A 117 10.08 6.84 5.43
N LEU A 118 9.22 7.81 5.57
CA LEU A 118 9.45 9.15 5.03
C LEU A 118 10.14 10.06 6.04
#